data_ac042a019f1bc267ff80bd52e8374bda
#
_entry.id   ac042a019f1bc267ff80bd52e8374bda
#
_cell.length_a   1.000
_cell.length_b   1.000
_cell.length_c   1.000
_cell.angle_alpha   90.00
_cell.angle_beta   90.00
_cell.angle_gamma   90.00
#
_symmetry.space_group_name_H-M   'P 1'
#
loop_
_entity.id
_entity.type
_entity.pdbx_description
1 polymer ?
#
loop_
_entity_poly.entity_id
_entity_poly.type
_entity_poly.pdbx_seq_one_letter_code
_entity_poly.pdbx_strand_id
1 'polypeptide(L)'
;MGMTITEKNMARHAGLAVVRPGQIIECHLDAVLMNDITFPPARKEFLKIGKPVFDRHKIYLVPDHFTPNKDIQSATQAKVMRDFVREHGIINYFEVGRMGIEHVILPEKGLIGPGEMMIGADSHTCTYGAVNAFSTGVGSTDAGVAMAEGKTWFKVPETIKVELIGKPNKWVTGKDVILDLIGKIGVDGARYMALEFAGEGVQHMTMADRLTICNMAIEAGGKCGVFPYDEITEAYIKGRVNRPVEPINPDADAVYAQTITIDLSKLQPVVAFPHLPSNTHYINEIDKDIKIDQVIIGSCTNGRYEDLVAAAEIFKGRKVAPFVRCIVIPGSQDVYDQAMKDGLLDIFIEADCAVSTPTCGPCLGGYMGIMAAGERTVSTTNRNFRGRMGHVDSEVYLASPYVAAASAVLGRIAGPEEV
;
A
#
# COMPACT_ATOMS: atom_id res chain seq x y z
N MET A 1 -3.26 -31.57 10.14
CA MET A 1 -3.66 -30.46 9.28
C MET A 1 -2.78 -29.28 9.64
N GLY A 2 -1.87 -28.90 8.77
CA GLY A 2 -0.97 -27.78 8.94
C GLY A 2 -1.68 -26.42 8.91
N MET A 3 -0.96 -25.38 9.26
CA MET A 3 -1.46 -24.00 9.30
C MET A 3 -0.79 -23.15 8.23
N THR A 4 -1.53 -22.19 7.66
CA THR A 4 -1.05 -21.12 6.79
C THR A 4 -0.21 -20.11 7.59
N ILE A 5 0.50 -19.20 6.89
CA ILE A 5 1.25 -18.12 7.56
C ILE A 5 0.31 -17.31 8.47
N THR A 6 -0.87 -16.95 7.98
CA THR A 6 -1.86 -16.17 8.74
C THR A 6 -2.34 -16.90 9.98
N GLU A 7 -2.70 -18.20 9.87
CA GLU A 7 -3.13 -19.00 11.02
C GLU A 7 -2.03 -19.11 12.08
N LYS A 8 -0.78 -19.36 11.66
CA LYS A 8 0.37 -19.45 12.60
C LYS A 8 0.65 -18.13 13.30
N ASN A 9 0.55 -17.00 12.57
CA ASN A 9 0.71 -15.68 13.16
C ASN A 9 -0.38 -15.41 14.20
N MET A 10 -1.64 -15.66 13.86
CA MET A 10 -2.78 -15.50 14.78
C MET A 10 -2.70 -16.43 15.99
N ALA A 11 -2.32 -17.69 15.79
CA ALA A 11 -2.14 -18.65 16.90
C ALA A 11 -1.10 -18.13 17.92
N ARG A 12 0.04 -17.67 17.43
CA ARG A 12 1.11 -17.09 18.27
C ARG A 12 0.59 -15.91 19.10
N HIS A 13 -0.07 -14.95 18.46
CA HIS A 13 -0.53 -13.73 19.14
C HIS A 13 -1.74 -13.95 20.06
N ALA A 14 -2.44 -15.07 19.88
CA ALA A 14 -3.50 -15.52 20.78
C ALA A 14 -2.99 -16.43 21.91
N GLY A 15 -1.70 -16.82 21.91
CA GLY A 15 -1.15 -17.78 22.86
C GLY A 15 -1.71 -19.20 22.69
N LEU A 16 -2.14 -19.56 21.48
CA LEU A 16 -2.73 -20.85 21.14
C LEU A 16 -1.76 -21.70 20.32
N ALA A 17 -1.78 -23.01 20.51
CA ALA A 17 -0.96 -23.92 19.72
C ALA A 17 -1.44 -24.04 18.27
N VAL A 18 -2.76 -23.96 18.06
CA VAL A 18 -3.41 -24.12 16.76
C VAL A 18 -4.68 -23.26 16.73
N VAL A 19 -4.92 -22.64 15.58
CA VAL A 19 -6.20 -21.99 15.27
C VAL A 19 -6.74 -22.54 13.95
N ARG A 20 -8.03 -22.32 13.69
CA ARG A 20 -8.70 -22.74 12.45
C ARG A 20 -9.60 -21.63 11.93
N PRO A 21 -9.81 -21.53 10.61
CA PRO A 21 -10.74 -20.57 10.02
C PRO A 21 -12.10 -20.60 10.70
N GLY A 22 -12.65 -19.41 10.93
CA GLY A 22 -13.94 -19.24 11.58
C GLY A 22 -13.89 -19.10 13.11
N GLN A 23 -12.80 -19.47 13.78
CA GLN A 23 -12.65 -19.25 15.22
C GLN A 23 -12.57 -17.75 15.54
N ILE A 24 -13.21 -17.34 16.63
CA ILE A 24 -13.05 -15.99 17.18
C ILE A 24 -12.01 -16.09 18.30
N ILE A 25 -10.95 -15.30 18.18
CA ILE A 25 -9.81 -15.29 19.09
C ILE A 25 -9.44 -13.86 19.45
N GLU A 26 -8.82 -13.68 20.59
CA GLU A 26 -8.21 -12.39 20.99
C GLU A 26 -6.71 -12.48 20.77
N CYS A 27 -6.13 -11.49 20.08
CA CYS A 27 -4.70 -11.43 19.77
C CYS A 27 -4.07 -10.19 20.40
N HIS A 28 -2.88 -10.38 20.97
CA HIS A 28 -1.99 -9.27 21.35
C HIS A 28 -1.41 -8.59 20.11
N LEU A 29 -1.18 -7.28 20.21
CA LEU A 29 -0.70 -6.46 19.11
C LEU A 29 0.73 -5.98 19.35
N ASP A 30 1.53 -6.01 18.29
CA ASP A 30 2.87 -5.41 18.28
C ASP A 30 2.85 -3.95 17.85
N ALA A 31 1.81 -3.54 17.11
CA ALA A 31 1.69 -2.18 16.62
C ALA A 31 0.24 -1.76 16.37
N VAL A 32 -0.06 -0.47 16.63
CA VAL A 32 -1.31 0.20 16.27
C VAL A 32 -0.98 1.48 15.51
N LEU A 33 -1.49 1.61 14.29
CA LEU A 33 -1.21 2.70 13.36
C LEU A 33 -2.43 3.59 13.15
N MET A 34 -2.20 4.92 13.10
CA MET A 34 -3.22 5.89 12.68
C MET A 34 -2.56 7.09 12.00
N ASN A 35 -3.34 7.72 11.12
CA ASN A 35 -2.97 8.93 10.39
C ASN A 35 -3.78 10.15 10.85
N ASP A 36 -3.52 11.31 10.25
CA ASP A 36 -4.15 12.58 10.61
C ASP A 36 -5.68 12.61 10.40
N ILE A 37 -6.24 11.72 9.57
CA ILE A 37 -7.69 11.60 9.36
C ILE A 37 -8.32 10.65 10.37
N THR A 38 -7.68 9.52 10.63
CA THR A 38 -8.25 8.41 11.41
C THR A 38 -8.00 8.54 12.91
N PHE A 39 -6.95 9.25 13.31
CA PHE A 39 -6.61 9.46 14.71
C PHE A 39 -7.64 10.29 15.50
N PRO A 40 -8.18 11.43 15.01
CA PRO A 40 -9.14 12.20 15.80
C PRO A 40 -10.38 11.42 16.26
N PRO A 41 -11.04 10.61 15.42
CA PRO A 41 -12.12 9.73 15.87
C PRO A 41 -11.63 8.60 16.80
N ALA A 42 -10.48 7.98 16.54
CA ALA A 42 -9.91 6.96 17.41
C ALA A 42 -9.60 7.50 18.82
N ARG A 43 -9.02 8.70 18.90
CA ARG A 43 -8.77 9.38 20.17
C ARG A 43 -10.03 9.56 21.01
N LYS A 44 -11.18 9.89 20.39
CA LYS A 44 -12.45 10.03 21.13
C LYS A 44 -12.85 8.74 21.84
N GLU A 45 -12.68 7.61 21.17
CA GLU A 45 -13.00 6.31 21.77
C GLU A 45 -11.97 5.89 22.82
N PHE A 46 -10.69 6.11 22.58
CA PHE A 46 -9.62 5.90 23.56
C PHE A 46 -9.89 6.65 24.87
N LEU A 47 -10.25 7.94 24.81
CA LEU A 47 -10.51 8.76 25.99
C LEU A 47 -11.69 8.26 26.83
N LYS A 48 -12.70 7.63 26.23
CA LYS A 48 -13.84 7.04 26.97
C LYS A 48 -13.43 5.85 27.85
N ILE A 49 -12.34 5.17 27.51
CA ILE A 49 -11.86 4.02 28.26
C ILE A 49 -11.18 4.45 29.57
N GLY A 50 -10.58 5.64 29.60
CA GLY A 50 -9.94 6.19 30.79
C GLY A 50 -8.67 5.46 31.23
N LYS A 51 -8.02 4.73 30.32
CA LYS A 51 -6.73 4.06 30.54
C LYS A 51 -5.59 4.79 29.85
N PRO A 52 -4.34 4.65 30.31
CA PRO A 52 -3.19 5.10 29.55
C PRO A 52 -3.04 4.29 28.26
N VAL A 53 -2.20 4.75 27.33
CA VAL A 53 -1.78 3.93 26.19
C VAL A 53 -1.09 2.66 26.69
N PHE A 54 -1.36 1.52 26.06
CA PHE A 54 -0.82 0.23 26.50
C PHE A 54 0.71 0.17 26.41
N ASP A 55 1.26 0.77 25.35
CA ASP A 55 2.71 0.92 25.16
C ASP A 55 2.98 2.06 24.17
N ARG A 56 3.68 3.10 24.65
CA ARG A 56 4.06 4.27 23.83
C ARG A 56 5.03 3.95 22.68
N HIS A 57 5.70 2.80 22.72
CA HIS A 57 6.60 2.33 21.66
C HIS A 57 5.87 1.57 20.55
N LYS A 58 4.63 1.16 20.80
CA LYS A 58 3.80 0.36 19.88
C LYS A 58 2.65 1.16 19.24
N ILE A 59 2.58 2.47 19.50
CA ILE A 59 1.65 3.37 18.85
C ILE A 59 2.41 4.17 17.79
N TYR A 60 1.90 4.15 16.57
CA TYR A 60 2.46 4.81 15.40
C TYR A 60 1.48 5.87 14.90
N LEU A 61 1.92 7.13 14.86
CA LEU A 61 1.10 8.26 14.43
C LEU A 61 1.81 8.98 13.28
N VAL A 62 1.22 8.90 12.08
CA VAL A 62 1.80 9.41 10.84
C VAL A 62 0.84 10.42 10.20
N PRO A 63 1.10 11.72 10.30
CA PRO A 63 0.30 12.72 9.58
C PRO A 63 0.75 12.79 8.11
N ASP A 64 0.11 12.03 7.22
CA ASP A 64 0.52 11.90 5.82
C ASP A 64 -0.56 12.18 4.79
N HIS A 65 -1.84 12.29 5.21
CA HIS A 65 -2.95 12.45 4.28
C HIS A 65 -3.18 13.89 3.85
N PHE A 66 -3.20 14.83 4.82
CA PHE A 66 -3.45 16.25 4.57
C PHE A 66 -2.26 17.14 4.96
N THR A 67 -1.06 16.60 4.85
CA THR A 67 0.17 17.31 5.22
C THR A 67 1.11 17.47 4.00
N PRO A 68 1.80 18.62 3.89
CA PRO A 68 1.60 19.87 4.65
C PRO A 68 0.13 20.32 4.61
N ASN A 69 -0.38 20.85 5.72
CA ASN A 69 -1.82 21.04 5.89
C ASN A 69 -2.45 21.91 4.79
N LYS A 70 -3.50 21.43 4.16
CA LYS A 70 -4.22 22.10 3.06
C LYS A 70 -5.18 23.20 3.50
N ASP A 71 -5.67 23.14 4.76
CA ASP A 71 -6.64 24.06 5.31
C ASP A 71 -6.58 24.09 6.86
N ILE A 72 -7.39 24.95 7.48
CA ILE A 72 -7.44 25.11 8.95
C ILE A 72 -7.93 23.82 9.62
N GLN A 73 -8.85 23.09 9.01
CA GLN A 73 -9.38 21.85 9.57
C GLN A 73 -8.29 20.78 9.64
N SER A 74 -7.55 20.56 8.55
CA SER A 74 -6.45 19.61 8.53
C SER A 74 -5.31 20.00 9.49
N ALA A 75 -5.01 21.30 9.60
CA ALA A 75 -4.06 21.81 10.59
C ALA A 75 -4.51 21.51 12.03
N THR A 76 -5.82 21.61 12.31
CA THR A 76 -6.39 21.27 13.62
C THR A 76 -6.28 19.76 13.89
N GLN A 77 -6.54 18.90 12.90
CA GLN A 77 -6.39 17.45 13.02
C GLN A 77 -4.94 17.05 13.33
N ALA A 78 -3.98 17.59 12.58
CA ALA A 78 -2.56 17.37 12.82
C ALA A 78 -2.12 17.89 14.20
N LYS A 79 -2.66 19.04 14.65
CA LYS A 79 -2.40 19.57 15.99
C LYS A 79 -2.92 18.64 17.09
N VAL A 80 -4.13 18.11 16.95
CA VAL A 80 -4.73 17.16 17.91
C VAL A 80 -3.84 15.92 18.06
N MET A 81 -3.29 15.40 16.96
CA MET A 81 -2.35 14.28 16.98
C MET A 81 -1.04 14.66 17.69
N ARG A 82 -0.45 15.79 17.34
CA ARG A 82 0.82 16.28 17.92
C ARG A 82 0.69 16.55 19.43
N ASP A 83 -0.42 17.12 19.88
CA ASP A 83 -0.65 17.39 21.30
C ASP A 83 -0.78 16.08 22.08
N PHE A 84 -1.46 15.07 21.54
CA PHE A 84 -1.56 13.74 22.12
C PHE A 84 -0.19 13.04 22.22
N VAL A 85 0.64 13.16 21.17
CA VAL A 85 2.01 12.64 21.17
C VAL A 85 2.82 13.20 22.33
N ARG A 86 2.72 14.50 22.56
CA ARG A 86 3.41 15.19 23.68
C ARG A 86 2.86 14.78 25.04
N GLU A 87 1.53 14.69 25.16
CA GLU A 87 0.85 14.35 26.41
C GLU A 87 1.17 12.92 26.86
N HIS A 88 1.16 11.95 25.92
CA HIS A 88 1.35 10.54 26.22
C HIS A 88 2.78 10.03 25.96
N GLY A 89 3.69 10.88 25.50
CA GLY A 89 5.08 10.53 25.24
C GLY A 89 5.23 9.49 24.12
N ILE A 90 4.36 9.52 23.10
CA ILE A 90 4.44 8.59 21.96
C ILE A 90 5.77 8.81 21.23
N ILE A 91 6.47 7.74 20.92
CA ILE A 91 7.82 7.79 20.33
C ILE A 91 7.74 7.81 18.79
N ASN A 92 6.82 7.03 18.23
CA ASN A 92 6.72 6.86 16.79
C ASN A 92 5.75 7.89 16.18
N TYR A 93 6.27 9.09 16.02
CA TYR A 93 5.57 10.23 15.38
C TYR A 93 6.46 10.86 14.31
N PHE A 94 5.91 11.08 13.12
CA PHE A 94 6.67 11.51 11.95
C PHE A 94 6.15 12.85 11.42
N GLU A 95 6.62 13.95 11.99
CA GLU A 95 6.26 15.33 11.61
C GLU A 95 6.77 15.69 10.20
N VAL A 96 6.13 16.65 9.54
CA VAL A 96 6.56 17.24 8.26
C VAL A 96 8.07 17.52 8.25
N GLY A 97 8.76 17.13 7.18
CA GLY A 97 10.21 17.18 7.06
C GLY A 97 10.93 15.89 7.50
N ARG A 98 10.25 15.01 8.25
CA ARG A 98 10.71 13.66 8.61
C ARG A 98 9.62 12.63 8.31
N MET A 99 8.65 13.03 7.50
CA MET A 99 7.45 12.27 7.20
C MET A 99 7.65 11.32 6.02
N GLY A 100 6.71 10.44 5.87
CA GLY A 100 6.45 9.63 4.69
C GLY A 100 5.03 9.14 4.76
N ILE A 101 4.54 8.60 3.66
CA ILE A 101 3.27 7.89 3.63
C ILE A 101 3.39 6.69 4.56
N GLU A 102 2.44 6.51 5.48
CA GLU A 102 2.53 5.53 6.57
C GLU A 102 2.94 4.12 6.09
N HIS A 103 2.37 3.66 4.96
CA HIS A 103 2.68 2.34 4.41
C HIS A 103 3.99 2.28 3.59
N VAL A 104 4.71 3.38 3.47
CA VAL A 104 6.08 3.43 2.95
C VAL A 104 7.08 3.56 4.11
N ILE A 105 6.85 4.51 5.01
CA ILE A 105 7.82 4.85 6.06
C ILE A 105 7.98 3.73 7.12
N LEU A 106 6.91 3.00 7.46
CA LEU A 106 7.00 1.97 8.49
C LEU A 106 7.92 0.80 8.09
N PRO A 107 7.75 0.16 6.92
CA PRO A 107 8.68 -0.90 6.50
C PRO A 107 10.08 -0.35 6.17
N GLU A 108 10.18 0.85 5.61
CA GLU A 108 11.45 1.51 5.29
C GLU A 108 12.32 1.70 6.55
N LYS A 109 11.72 2.10 7.66
CA LYS A 109 12.41 2.31 8.94
C LYS A 109 12.45 1.06 9.84
N GLY A 110 12.02 -0.09 9.33
CA GLY A 110 12.02 -1.35 10.07
C GLY A 110 11.11 -1.35 11.31
N LEU A 111 10.06 -0.53 11.30
CA LEU A 111 9.12 -0.39 12.41
C LEU A 111 8.12 -1.54 12.52
N ILE A 112 8.03 -2.35 11.49
CA ILE A 112 7.32 -3.62 11.44
C ILE A 112 8.23 -4.68 10.85
N GLY A 113 8.21 -5.89 11.39
CA GLY A 113 9.07 -7.00 10.99
C GLY A 113 8.37 -8.33 10.87
N PRO A 114 9.09 -9.37 10.40
CA PRO A 114 8.54 -10.71 10.23
C PRO A 114 7.90 -11.28 11.49
N GLY A 115 6.74 -11.88 11.31
CA GLY A 115 6.00 -12.55 12.38
C GLY A 115 5.27 -11.63 13.35
N GLU A 116 5.39 -10.31 13.22
CA GLU A 116 4.67 -9.34 14.05
C GLU A 116 3.20 -9.22 13.62
N MET A 117 2.37 -8.70 14.53
CA MET A 117 0.94 -8.43 14.28
C MET A 117 0.63 -6.95 14.45
N MET A 118 0.05 -6.35 13.41
CA MET A 118 -0.28 -4.93 13.38
C MET A 118 -1.71 -4.68 12.93
N ILE A 119 -2.36 -3.72 13.57
CA ILE A 119 -3.59 -3.13 13.04
C ILE A 119 -3.38 -1.64 12.75
N GLY A 120 -4.13 -1.13 11.80
CA GLY A 120 -4.16 0.30 11.52
C GLY A 120 -5.58 0.78 11.22
N ALA A 121 -5.85 2.05 11.50
CA ALA A 121 -7.12 2.65 11.13
C ALA A 121 -7.17 3.07 9.65
N ASP A 122 -6.24 2.60 8.85
CA ASP A 122 -6.22 2.70 7.39
C ASP A 122 -6.42 1.34 6.75
N SER A 123 -7.20 1.29 5.64
CA SER A 123 -7.52 0.04 4.96
C SER A 123 -6.31 -0.64 4.31
N HIS A 124 -5.28 0.14 3.91
CA HIS A 124 -4.06 -0.40 3.29
C HIS A 124 -3.01 -0.87 4.32
N THR A 125 -3.34 -0.95 5.60
CA THR A 125 -2.49 -1.57 6.63
C THR A 125 -2.10 -3.01 6.28
N CYS A 126 -2.82 -3.68 5.37
CA CYS A 126 -2.44 -4.99 4.83
C CYS A 126 -1.08 -5.03 4.12
N THR A 127 -0.47 -3.89 3.82
CA THR A 127 0.83 -3.75 3.13
C THR A 127 1.96 -4.54 3.77
N TYR A 128 1.97 -4.64 5.10
CA TYR A 128 3.13 -5.19 5.83
C TYR A 128 3.24 -6.72 5.80
N GLY A 129 2.27 -7.41 5.22
CA GLY A 129 2.42 -8.82 4.88
C GLY A 129 3.54 -9.10 3.88
N ALA A 130 3.99 -8.08 3.15
CA ALA A 130 5.17 -8.14 2.29
C ALA A 130 6.46 -8.44 3.06
N VAL A 131 6.57 -7.99 4.31
CA VAL A 131 7.69 -8.32 5.21
C VAL A 131 7.34 -9.46 6.17
N ASN A 132 6.37 -10.31 5.81
CA ASN A 132 5.96 -11.49 6.56
C ASN A 132 5.28 -11.19 7.92
N ALA A 133 4.66 -10.02 8.08
CA ALA A 133 3.81 -9.69 9.22
C ALA A 133 2.34 -10.03 8.94
N PHE A 134 1.54 -10.29 9.98
CA PHE A 134 0.09 -10.18 9.82
C PHE A 134 -0.34 -8.74 10.08
N SER A 135 -0.94 -8.11 9.09
CA SER A 135 -1.37 -6.72 9.21
C SER A 135 -2.70 -6.49 8.51
N THR A 136 -3.57 -5.70 9.13
CA THR A 136 -4.91 -5.45 8.58
C THR A 136 -5.50 -4.13 9.02
N GLY A 137 -6.33 -3.55 8.14
CA GLY A 137 -7.13 -2.37 8.46
C GLY A 137 -8.31 -2.70 9.39
N VAL A 138 -8.57 -1.78 10.32
CA VAL A 138 -9.70 -1.81 11.25
C VAL A 138 -10.37 -0.44 11.30
N GLY A 139 -11.55 -0.34 11.92
CA GLY A 139 -12.20 0.95 12.18
C GLY A 139 -11.44 1.80 13.19
N SER A 140 -11.60 3.13 13.10
CA SER A 140 -11.00 4.05 14.07
C SER A 140 -11.43 3.77 15.52
N THR A 141 -12.65 3.25 15.73
CA THR A 141 -13.13 2.82 17.05
C THR A 141 -12.28 1.66 17.60
N ASP A 142 -12.07 0.62 16.79
CA ASP A 142 -11.27 -0.54 17.20
C ASP A 142 -9.80 -0.15 17.46
N ALA A 143 -9.23 0.72 16.61
CA ALA A 143 -7.90 1.25 16.82
C ALA A 143 -7.79 2.07 18.12
N GLY A 144 -8.82 2.87 18.43
CA GLY A 144 -8.89 3.62 19.68
C GLY A 144 -8.94 2.71 20.92
N VAL A 145 -9.70 1.63 20.87
CA VAL A 145 -9.74 0.62 21.94
C VAL A 145 -8.39 -0.08 22.04
N ALA A 146 -7.80 -0.47 20.92
CA ALA A 146 -6.53 -1.16 20.87
C ALA A 146 -5.36 -0.33 21.42
N MET A 147 -5.39 1.01 21.28
CA MET A 147 -4.41 1.90 21.93
C MET A 147 -4.38 1.75 23.46
N ALA A 148 -5.53 1.44 24.07
CA ALA A 148 -5.63 1.26 25.52
C ALA A 148 -5.37 -0.18 25.96
N GLU A 149 -5.81 -1.17 25.17
CA GLU A 149 -5.83 -2.58 25.58
C GLU A 149 -4.64 -3.39 25.06
N GLY A 150 -3.96 -2.95 23.99
CA GLY A 150 -2.85 -3.67 23.36
C GLY A 150 -3.26 -4.98 22.70
N LYS A 151 -4.55 -5.19 22.48
CA LYS A 151 -5.12 -6.42 21.92
C LYS A 151 -6.45 -6.12 21.22
N THR A 152 -6.84 -7.02 20.32
CA THR A 152 -8.14 -6.99 19.67
C THR A 152 -8.59 -8.40 19.29
N TRP A 153 -9.87 -8.55 18.99
CA TRP A 153 -10.42 -9.82 18.55
C TRP A 153 -10.37 -9.95 17.03
N PHE A 154 -10.22 -11.19 16.56
CA PHE A 154 -10.30 -11.55 15.16
C PHE A 154 -11.14 -12.80 14.97
N LYS A 155 -11.87 -12.88 13.87
CA LYS A 155 -12.28 -14.15 13.31
C LYS A 155 -11.10 -14.62 12.44
N VAL A 156 -10.58 -15.82 12.68
CA VAL A 156 -9.51 -16.39 11.85
C VAL A 156 -10.01 -16.51 10.40
N PRO A 157 -9.34 -15.86 9.42
CA PRO A 157 -9.78 -15.93 8.04
C PRO A 157 -9.39 -17.25 7.38
N GLU A 158 -10.13 -17.65 6.36
CA GLU A 158 -9.64 -18.62 5.38
C GLU A 158 -8.51 -17.99 4.57
N THR A 159 -7.68 -18.83 3.92
CA THR A 159 -6.57 -18.34 3.09
C THR A 159 -6.71 -18.85 1.66
N ILE A 160 -6.55 -17.93 0.70
CA ILE A 160 -6.37 -18.24 -0.72
C ILE A 160 -4.86 -18.32 -0.99
N LYS A 161 -4.40 -19.42 -1.56
CA LYS A 161 -3.03 -19.53 -2.08
C LYS A 161 -2.96 -18.90 -3.47
N VAL A 162 -2.12 -17.88 -3.64
CA VAL A 162 -1.82 -17.29 -4.94
C VAL A 162 -0.46 -17.82 -5.40
N GLU A 163 -0.46 -18.74 -6.33
CA GLU A 163 0.74 -19.41 -6.84
C GLU A 163 1.29 -18.65 -8.04
N LEU A 164 2.44 -18.00 -7.86
CA LEU A 164 3.17 -17.30 -8.90
C LEU A 164 4.14 -18.27 -9.57
N ILE A 165 4.04 -18.43 -10.89
CA ILE A 165 4.93 -19.27 -11.68
C ILE A 165 5.59 -18.48 -12.80
N GLY A 166 6.75 -18.96 -13.25
CA GLY A 166 7.50 -18.32 -14.32
C GLY A 166 8.17 -17.00 -13.91
N LYS A 167 8.68 -16.28 -14.88
CA LYS A 167 9.37 -15.00 -14.70
C LYS A 167 8.60 -13.87 -15.39
N PRO A 168 8.46 -12.69 -14.76
CA PRO A 168 7.75 -11.57 -15.36
C PRO A 168 8.43 -11.10 -16.65
N ASN A 169 7.60 -10.70 -17.62
CA ASN A 169 8.04 -10.05 -18.84
C ASN A 169 8.58 -8.64 -18.52
N LYS A 170 9.32 -8.06 -19.48
CA LYS A 170 9.72 -6.66 -19.40
C LYS A 170 8.49 -5.78 -19.17
N TRP A 171 8.63 -4.74 -18.36
CA TRP A 171 7.60 -3.77 -17.99
C TRP A 171 6.46 -4.28 -17.08
N VAL A 172 6.48 -5.58 -16.70
CA VAL A 172 5.54 -6.13 -15.71
C VAL A 172 6.09 -5.94 -14.31
N THR A 173 5.27 -5.40 -13.41
CA THR A 173 5.59 -5.07 -12.02
C THR A 173 4.59 -5.75 -11.07
N GLY A 174 4.82 -5.63 -9.77
CA GLY A 174 3.85 -6.09 -8.76
C GLY A 174 2.47 -5.45 -8.91
N LYS A 175 2.40 -4.22 -9.46
CA LYS A 175 1.12 -3.57 -9.78
C LYS A 175 0.31 -4.35 -10.82
N ASP A 176 0.96 -4.83 -11.85
CA ASP A 176 0.32 -5.61 -12.90
C ASP A 176 -0.15 -6.97 -12.36
N VAL A 177 0.66 -7.61 -11.50
CA VAL A 177 0.32 -8.86 -10.83
C VAL A 177 -0.95 -8.75 -9.99
N ILE A 178 -1.03 -7.71 -9.14
CA ILE A 178 -2.19 -7.56 -8.26
C ILE A 178 -3.44 -7.09 -9.03
N LEU A 179 -3.30 -6.26 -10.06
CA LEU A 179 -4.42 -5.86 -10.91
C LEU A 179 -4.96 -7.06 -11.71
N ASP A 180 -4.09 -7.93 -12.24
CA ASP A 180 -4.51 -9.17 -12.91
C ASP A 180 -5.26 -10.09 -11.94
N LEU A 181 -4.77 -10.26 -10.71
CA LEU A 181 -5.45 -11.03 -9.68
C LEU A 181 -6.85 -10.45 -9.38
N ILE A 182 -6.93 -9.14 -9.12
CA ILE A 182 -8.20 -8.47 -8.82
C ILE A 182 -9.17 -8.57 -10.02
N GLY A 183 -8.66 -8.47 -11.25
CA GLY A 183 -9.45 -8.68 -12.46
C GLY A 183 -10.05 -10.08 -12.55
N LYS A 184 -9.32 -11.10 -12.12
CA LYS A 184 -9.77 -12.50 -12.13
C LYS A 184 -10.80 -12.84 -11.05
N ILE A 185 -10.63 -12.29 -9.83
CA ILE A 185 -11.47 -12.68 -8.69
C ILE A 185 -12.51 -11.63 -8.29
N GLY A 186 -12.44 -10.41 -8.86
CA GLY A 186 -13.30 -9.30 -8.48
C GLY A 186 -12.88 -8.59 -7.20
N VAL A 187 -13.58 -7.50 -6.86
CA VAL A 187 -13.30 -6.67 -5.67
C VAL A 187 -13.71 -7.32 -4.34
N ASP A 188 -14.40 -8.44 -4.38
CA ASP A 188 -14.88 -9.20 -3.22
C ASP A 188 -14.49 -10.69 -3.22
N GLY A 189 -13.69 -11.12 -4.21
CA GLY A 189 -13.29 -12.52 -4.36
C GLY A 189 -12.45 -13.08 -3.23
N ALA A 190 -11.75 -12.22 -2.47
CA ALA A 190 -11.03 -12.58 -1.25
C ALA A 190 -11.70 -12.01 0.01
N ARG A 191 -13.02 -11.78 -0.03
CA ARG A 191 -13.74 -11.12 1.06
C ARG A 191 -13.52 -11.81 2.41
N TYR A 192 -12.87 -11.07 3.33
CA TYR A 192 -12.48 -11.53 4.66
C TYR A 192 -11.48 -12.71 4.66
N MET A 193 -10.78 -12.98 3.57
CA MET A 193 -9.76 -14.01 3.46
C MET A 193 -8.35 -13.39 3.51
N ALA A 194 -7.35 -14.21 3.78
CA ALA A 194 -5.95 -13.86 3.56
C ALA A 194 -5.53 -14.30 2.13
N LEU A 195 -4.65 -13.54 1.49
CA LEU A 195 -3.98 -13.91 0.25
C LEU A 195 -2.54 -14.31 0.59
N GLU A 196 -2.18 -15.58 0.47
CA GLU A 196 -0.82 -16.08 0.70
C GLU A 196 -0.14 -16.35 -0.64
N PHE A 197 0.91 -15.57 -0.93
CA PHE A 197 1.66 -15.66 -2.18
C PHE A 197 2.74 -16.73 -2.06
N ALA A 198 2.81 -17.62 -3.05
CA ALA A 198 3.70 -18.77 -3.08
C ALA A 198 4.15 -19.10 -4.51
N GLY A 199 4.92 -20.16 -4.68
CA GLY A 199 5.41 -20.62 -5.97
C GLY A 199 6.78 -20.06 -6.33
N GLU A 200 7.36 -20.58 -7.41
CA GLU A 200 8.72 -20.23 -7.86
C GLU A 200 8.83 -18.78 -8.34
N GLY A 201 7.73 -18.18 -8.83
CA GLY A 201 7.69 -16.81 -9.30
C GLY A 201 7.93 -15.77 -8.20
N VAL A 202 7.73 -16.14 -6.92
CA VAL A 202 7.94 -15.23 -5.76
C VAL A 202 9.38 -14.68 -5.71
N GLN A 203 10.37 -15.47 -6.12
CA GLN A 203 11.78 -15.05 -6.18
C GLN A 203 12.05 -13.91 -7.18
N HIS A 204 11.13 -13.64 -8.09
CA HIS A 204 11.24 -12.58 -9.09
C HIS A 204 10.51 -11.30 -8.66
N MET A 205 9.78 -11.33 -7.55
CA MET A 205 9.11 -10.17 -6.98
C MET A 205 10.05 -9.43 -6.03
N THR A 206 10.46 -8.23 -6.43
CA THR A 206 11.23 -7.33 -5.55
C THR A 206 10.44 -6.99 -4.29
N MET A 207 11.08 -6.43 -3.28
CA MET A 207 10.32 -5.99 -2.09
C MET A 207 9.31 -4.88 -2.43
N ALA A 208 9.63 -3.98 -3.35
CA ALA A 208 8.70 -2.97 -3.83
C ALA A 208 7.45 -3.61 -4.48
N ASP A 209 7.64 -4.64 -5.31
CA ASP A 209 6.52 -5.41 -5.89
C ASP A 209 5.67 -6.07 -4.80
N ARG A 210 6.28 -6.75 -3.83
CA ARG A 210 5.58 -7.41 -2.73
C ARG A 210 4.77 -6.42 -1.88
N LEU A 211 5.34 -5.25 -1.58
CA LEU A 211 4.66 -4.18 -0.86
C LEU A 211 3.45 -3.65 -1.64
N THR A 212 3.57 -3.48 -2.96
CA THR A 212 2.48 -3.09 -3.85
C THR A 212 1.38 -4.15 -3.88
N ILE A 213 1.74 -5.42 -4.03
CA ILE A 213 0.81 -6.55 -4.07
C ILE A 213 0.03 -6.65 -2.75
N CYS A 214 0.72 -6.63 -1.61
CA CYS A 214 0.07 -6.69 -0.30
C CYS A 214 -0.78 -5.45 0.00
N ASN A 215 -0.32 -4.26 -0.42
CA ASN A 215 -1.08 -3.02 -0.28
C ASN A 215 -2.47 -3.13 -0.91
N MET A 216 -2.56 -3.72 -2.10
CA MET A 216 -3.82 -3.83 -2.84
C MET A 216 -4.61 -5.12 -2.54
N ALA A 217 -4.21 -5.94 -1.59
CA ALA A 217 -4.98 -7.13 -1.19
C ALA A 217 -6.39 -6.76 -0.70
N ILE A 218 -6.55 -5.62 -0.05
CA ILE A 218 -7.87 -5.10 0.39
C ILE A 218 -8.78 -4.78 -0.80
N GLU A 219 -8.25 -4.46 -1.97
CA GLU A 219 -9.05 -4.15 -3.17
C GLU A 219 -9.71 -5.40 -3.77
N ALA A 220 -9.30 -6.61 -3.34
CA ALA A 220 -9.99 -7.86 -3.57
C ALA A 220 -10.90 -8.28 -2.38
N GLY A 221 -11.05 -7.42 -1.36
CA GLY A 221 -11.76 -7.71 -0.11
C GLY A 221 -10.94 -8.46 0.94
N GLY A 222 -9.64 -8.69 0.70
CA GLY A 222 -8.75 -9.45 1.58
C GLY A 222 -8.44 -8.74 2.90
N LYS A 223 -8.28 -9.53 3.96
CA LYS A 223 -7.83 -9.02 5.28
C LYS A 223 -6.34 -8.68 5.26
N CYS A 224 -5.53 -9.47 4.58
CA CYS A 224 -4.11 -9.21 4.34
C CYS A 224 -3.64 -9.94 3.08
N GLY A 225 -2.57 -9.43 2.46
CA GLY A 225 -1.70 -10.21 1.60
C GLY A 225 -0.45 -10.56 2.38
N VAL A 226 0.12 -11.74 2.19
CA VAL A 226 1.33 -12.15 2.90
C VAL A 226 2.27 -12.93 1.99
N PHE A 227 3.56 -12.60 2.06
CA PHE A 227 4.63 -13.34 1.42
C PHE A 227 5.36 -14.23 2.43
N PRO A 228 5.91 -15.38 2.01
CA PRO A 228 6.77 -16.18 2.85
C PRO A 228 8.05 -15.39 3.19
N TYR A 229 8.66 -15.75 4.32
CA TYR A 229 9.98 -15.24 4.65
C TYR A 229 11.04 -15.96 3.82
N ASP A 230 11.80 -15.20 3.06
CA ASP A 230 12.85 -15.67 2.16
C ASP A 230 14.04 -14.70 2.15
N GLU A 231 15.03 -14.99 1.29
CA GLU A 231 16.25 -14.19 1.13
C GLU A 231 15.98 -12.72 0.75
N ILE A 232 14.91 -12.44 -0.02
CA ILE A 232 14.53 -11.07 -0.41
C ILE A 232 14.03 -10.31 0.81
N THR A 233 13.17 -10.94 1.62
CA THR A 233 12.68 -10.35 2.86
C THR A 233 13.81 -10.16 3.86
N GLU A 234 14.70 -11.16 4.02
CA GLU A 234 15.87 -11.09 4.89
C GLU A 234 16.79 -9.93 4.50
N ALA A 235 17.12 -9.82 3.21
CA ALA A 235 17.96 -8.74 2.70
C ALA A 235 17.34 -7.36 2.95
N TYR A 236 16.01 -7.24 2.78
CA TYR A 236 15.30 -5.98 2.99
C TYR A 236 15.28 -5.55 4.44
N ILE A 237 15.01 -6.45 5.40
CA ILE A 237 14.94 -6.10 6.82
C ILE A 237 16.30 -5.93 7.48
N LYS A 238 17.37 -6.46 6.87
CA LYS A 238 18.73 -6.36 7.37
C LYS A 238 19.16 -4.89 7.53
N GLY A 239 19.54 -4.51 8.75
CA GLY A 239 19.91 -3.14 9.10
C GLY A 239 18.75 -2.16 9.27
N ARG A 240 17.49 -2.58 8.95
CA ARG A 240 16.27 -1.82 9.23
C ARG A 240 15.62 -2.27 10.53
N VAL A 241 15.38 -3.56 10.67
CA VAL A 241 14.76 -4.13 11.88
C VAL A 241 15.88 -4.48 12.87
N ASN A 242 15.98 -3.72 13.95
CA ASN A 242 17.02 -3.84 14.96
C ASN A 242 16.52 -4.48 16.27
N ARG A 243 15.60 -5.42 16.15
CA ARG A 243 15.05 -6.20 17.26
C ARG A 243 14.89 -7.67 16.85
N PRO A 244 14.80 -8.60 17.80
CA PRO A 244 14.46 -9.98 17.49
C PRO A 244 13.12 -10.08 16.75
N VAL A 245 13.06 -10.87 15.69
CA VAL A 245 11.87 -11.19 14.91
C VAL A 245 11.74 -12.69 14.77
N GLU A 246 10.52 -13.17 14.60
CA GLU A 246 10.24 -14.59 14.47
C GLU A 246 9.50 -14.86 13.17
N PRO A 247 10.23 -15.04 12.05
CA PRO A 247 9.61 -15.31 10.76
C PRO A 247 8.68 -16.51 10.78
N ILE A 248 7.64 -16.45 9.95
CA ILE A 248 6.63 -17.50 9.83
C ILE A 248 6.53 -17.95 8.39
N ASN A 249 6.71 -19.25 8.18
CA ASN A 249 6.42 -19.91 6.91
C ASN A 249 5.28 -20.92 7.11
N PRO A 250 4.48 -21.25 6.05
CA PRO A 250 3.38 -22.19 6.19
C PRO A 250 3.89 -23.58 6.49
N ASP A 251 3.04 -24.41 7.07
CA ASP A 251 3.32 -25.84 7.20
C ASP A 251 3.24 -26.50 5.81
N ALA A 252 3.99 -27.59 5.63
CA ALA A 252 4.02 -28.30 4.33
C ALA A 252 2.63 -28.87 3.92
N ASP A 253 1.80 -29.17 4.93
CA ASP A 253 0.42 -29.65 4.77
C ASP A 253 -0.63 -28.57 5.11
N ALA A 254 -0.27 -27.28 4.97
CA ALA A 254 -1.20 -26.17 5.15
C ALA A 254 -2.41 -26.31 4.23
N VAL A 255 -3.59 -25.96 4.75
CA VAL A 255 -4.84 -26.08 4.00
C VAL A 255 -5.32 -24.71 3.53
N TYR A 256 -5.62 -24.61 2.25
CA TYR A 256 -6.09 -23.40 1.59
C TYR A 256 -7.54 -23.60 1.11
N ALA A 257 -8.34 -22.54 1.19
CA ALA A 257 -9.71 -22.53 0.67
C ALA A 257 -9.73 -22.65 -0.86
N GLN A 258 -8.74 -22.05 -1.51
CA GLN A 258 -8.59 -22.04 -2.96
C GLN A 258 -7.12 -21.85 -3.33
N THR A 259 -6.74 -22.33 -4.51
CA THR A 259 -5.45 -21.98 -5.16
C THR A 259 -5.72 -21.27 -6.47
N ILE A 260 -5.06 -20.14 -6.69
CA ILE A 260 -5.11 -19.35 -7.92
C ILE A 260 -3.71 -19.27 -8.48
N THR A 261 -3.51 -19.69 -9.74
CA THR A 261 -2.21 -19.62 -10.39
C THR A 261 -2.12 -18.42 -11.31
N ILE A 262 -1.02 -17.67 -11.19
CA ILE A 262 -0.66 -16.55 -12.08
C ILE A 262 0.67 -16.90 -12.75
N ASP A 263 0.64 -17.06 -14.07
CA ASP A 263 1.83 -17.25 -14.88
C ASP A 263 2.43 -15.89 -15.26
N LEU A 264 3.48 -15.49 -14.56
CA LEU A 264 4.14 -14.20 -14.73
C LEU A 264 4.69 -14.02 -16.16
N SER A 265 5.04 -15.11 -16.84
CA SER A 265 5.57 -15.08 -18.21
C SER A 265 4.51 -14.71 -19.26
N LYS A 266 3.23 -14.80 -18.91
CA LYS A 266 2.11 -14.45 -19.78
C LYS A 266 1.53 -13.08 -19.48
N LEU A 267 1.91 -12.48 -18.35
CA LEU A 267 1.42 -11.16 -18.00
C LEU A 267 2.01 -10.09 -18.93
N GLN A 268 1.19 -9.11 -19.20
CA GLN A 268 1.54 -7.85 -19.84
C GLN A 268 1.17 -6.70 -18.89
N PRO A 269 1.63 -5.46 -19.11
CA PRO A 269 1.16 -4.33 -18.34
C PRO A 269 -0.37 -4.22 -18.35
N VAL A 270 -0.92 -3.98 -17.17
CA VAL A 270 -2.38 -3.99 -16.91
C VAL A 270 -2.85 -2.58 -16.56
N VAL A 271 -4.03 -2.21 -17.06
CA VAL A 271 -4.73 -0.98 -16.68
C VAL A 271 -6.11 -1.35 -16.14
N ALA A 272 -6.42 -0.87 -14.93
CA ALA A 272 -7.78 -0.97 -14.41
C ALA A 272 -8.59 0.28 -14.76
N PHE A 273 -9.66 0.10 -15.49
CA PHE A 273 -10.55 1.14 -15.96
C PHE A 273 -11.51 1.62 -14.86
N PRO A 274 -12.04 2.85 -14.96
CA PRO A 274 -13.07 3.33 -14.07
C PRO A 274 -14.31 2.42 -14.08
N HIS A 275 -15.03 2.22 -12.99
CA HIS A 275 -14.82 2.78 -11.66
C HIS A 275 -14.59 1.66 -10.64
N LEU A 276 -13.91 0.59 -11.05
CA LEU A 276 -13.57 -0.57 -10.21
C LEU A 276 -12.14 -1.05 -10.50
N PRO A 277 -11.35 -1.40 -9.47
CA PRO A 277 -10.02 -1.97 -9.67
C PRO A 277 -10.02 -3.33 -10.41
N SER A 278 -11.18 -4.01 -10.46
CA SER A 278 -11.37 -5.28 -11.18
C SER A 278 -11.71 -5.12 -12.66
N ASN A 279 -11.95 -3.89 -13.13
CA ASN A 279 -12.20 -3.64 -14.56
C ASN A 279 -10.86 -3.55 -15.32
N THR A 280 -10.15 -4.66 -15.42
CA THR A 280 -8.78 -4.73 -15.91
C THR A 280 -8.71 -5.13 -17.38
N HIS A 281 -7.76 -4.50 -18.09
CA HIS A 281 -7.43 -4.79 -19.49
C HIS A 281 -5.92 -4.81 -19.67
N TYR A 282 -5.40 -5.68 -20.53
CA TYR A 282 -4.00 -5.62 -20.94
C TYR A 282 -3.77 -4.42 -21.85
N ILE A 283 -2.61 -3.79 -21.74
CA ILE A 283 -2.29 -2.54 -22.44
C ILE A 283 -2.43 -2.64 -23.98
N ASN A 284 -2.17 -3.82 -24.56
CA ASN A 284 -2.30 -4.07 -26.01
C ASN A 284 -3.74 -4.25 -26.48
N GLU A 285 -4.70 -4.38 -25.56
CA GLU A 285 -6.15 -4.54 -25.86
C GLU A 285 -6.90 -3.21 -25.76
N ILE A 286 -6.25 -2.15 -25.25
CA ILE A 286 -6.85 -0.86 -24.97
C ILE A 286 -6.90 0.01 -26.23
N ASP A 287 -8.04 0.73 -26.40
CA ASP A 287 -8.17 1.75 -27.42
C ASP A 287 -7.13 2.86 -27.21
N LYS A 288 -6.32 3.10 -28.23
CA LYS A 288 -5.23 4.09 -28.20
C LYS A 288 -5.69 5.55 -28.27
N ASP A 289 -6.99 5.80 -28.42
CA ASP A 289 -7.54 7.17 -28.51
C ASP A 289 -8.01 7.72 -27.16
N ILE A 290 -7.84 6.99 -26.05
CA ILE A 290 -8.24 7.45 -24.71
C ILE A 290 -7.25 8.53 -24.24
N LYS A 291 -7.60 9.79 -24.44
CA LYS A 291 -6.84 10.96 -23.99
C LYS A 291 -6.96 11.14 -22.48
N ILE A 292 -5.92 11.68 -21.88
CA ILE A 292 -5.85 11.94 -20.44
C ILE A 292 -5.46 13.38 -20.15
N ASP A 293 -5.84 13.86 -18.96
CA ASP A 293 -5.60 15.23 -18.50
C ASP A 293 -4.54 15.27 -17.39
N GLN A 294 -4.35 14.15 -16.69
CA GLN A 294 -3.45 14.07 -15.55
C GLN A 294 -2.78 12.70 -15.43
N VAL A 295 -1.60 12.70 -14.84
CA VAL A 295 -0.92 11.48 -14.38
C VAL A 295 -0.44 11.69 -12.94
N ILE A 296 -0.66 10.68 -12.10
CA ILE A 296 -0.15 10.63 -10.71
C ILE A 296 0.80 9.44 -10.59
N ILE A 297 2.03 9.70 -10.22
CA ILE A 297 3.05 8.68 -9.89
C ILE A 297 3.42 8.82 -8.43
N GLY A 298 3.15 7.79 -7.63
CA GLY A 298 3.38 7.83 -6.20
C GLY A 298 2.36 7.05 -5.40
N SER A 299 2.04 7.51 -4.21
CA SER A 299 1.18 6.92 -3.19
C SER A 299 1.84 5.77 -2.38
N CYS A 300 1.12 5.26 -1.38
CA CYS A 300 1.57 4.10 -0.60
C CYS A 300 1.75 2.83 -1.45
N THR A 301 1.14 2.78 -2.63
CA THR A 301 1.23 1.66 -3.56
C THR A 301 2.53 1.70 -4.35
N ASN A 302 2.82 2.82 -5.04
CA ASN A 302 3.95 2.95 -5.97
C ASN A 302 4.66 4.31 -5.83
N GLY A 303 5.06 4.67 -4.62
CA GLY A 303 5.88 5.85 -4.34
C GLY A 303 7.26 5.52 -3.79
N ARG A 304 7.72 4.27 -3.89
CA ARG A 304 9.04 3.84 -3.44
C ARG A 304 10.11 4.22 -4.44
N TYR A 305 11.37 4.10 -4.04
CA TYR A 305 12.49 4.48 -4.89
C TYR A 305 12.50 3.72 -6.22
N GLU A 306 12.23 2.42 -6.20
CA GLU A 306 12.16 1.58 -7.40
C GLU A 306 11.04 2.00 -8.37
N ASP A 307 9.91 2.47 -7.83
CA ASP A 307 8.80 3.01 -8.63
C ASP A 307 9.20 4.31 -9.34
N LEU A 308 9.96 5.17 -8.65
CA LEU A 308 10.48 6.40 -9.24
C LEU A 308 11.54 6.11 -10.30
N VAL A 309 12.40 5.12 -10.09
CA VAL A 309 13.38 4.66 -11.10
C VAL A 309 12.65 4.17 -12.35
N ALA A 310 11.61 3.36 -12.20
CA ALA A 310 10.80 2.86 -13.31
C ALA A 310 10.17 3.99 -14.13
N ALA A 311 9.60 4.99 -13.46
CA ALA A 311 9.04 6.16 -14.13
C ALA A 311 10.11 7.01 -14.81
N ALA A 312 11.25 7.24 -14.14
CA ALA A 312 12.37 8.03 -14.68
C ALA A 312 13.00 7.39 -15.93
N GLU A 313 13.03 6.06 -16.01
CA GLU A 313 13.50 5.35 -17.22
C GLU A 313 12.68 5.76 -18.45
N ILE A 314 11.38 5.93 -18.30
CA ILE A 314 10.49 6.37 -19.37
C ILE A 314 10.64 7.86 -19.66
N PHE A 315 10.75 8.72 -18.63
CA PHE A 315 10.83 10.17 -18.82
C PHE A 315 12.17 10.66 -19.37
N LYS A 316 13.24 9.90 -19.19
CA LYS A 316 14.60 10.33 -19.57
C LYS A 316 14.68 10.80 -21.03
N GLY A 317 14.99 12.08 -21.22
CA GLY A 317 15.09 12.72 -22.54
C GLY A 317 13.73 12.97 -23.23
N ARG A 318 12.62 12.85 -22.51
CA ARG A 318 11.25 13.06 -23.02
C ARG A 318 10.53 14.12 -22.21
N LYS A 319 9.42 14.61 -22.76
CA LYS A 319 8.55 15.61 -22.12
C LYS A 319 7.15 15.06 -21.92
N VAL A 320 6.48 15.49 -20.86
CA VAL A 320 5.05 15.32 -20.68
C VAL A 320 4.30 16.02 -21.80
N ALA A 321 3.22 15.42 -22.30
CA ALA A 321 2.37 16.00 -23.32
C ALA A 321 1.81 17.37 -22.89
N PRO A 322 1.69 18.38 -23.78
CA PRO A 322 1.46 19.77 -23.40
C PRO A 322 0.22 20.05 -22.54
N PHE A 323 -0.81 19.21 -22.60
CA PHE A 323 -2.06 19.41 -21.86
C PHE A 323 -2.24 18.41 -20.70
N VAL A 324 -1.20 17.68 -20.35
CA VAL A 324 -1.21 16.71 -19.25
C VAL A 324 -0.49 17.29 -18.03
N ARG A 325 -1.11 17.20 -16.87
CA ARG A 325 -0.47 17.46 -15.59
C ARG A 325 0.15 16.15 -15.09
N CYS A 326 1.46 16.09 -14.92
CA CYS A 326 2.13 14.96 -14.30
C CYS A 326 2.63 15.34 -12.91
N ILE A 327 2.16 14.63 -11.88
CA ILE A 327 2.55 14.87 -10.48
C ILE A 327 3.27 13.62 -9.98
N VAL A 328 4.52 13.81 -9.53
CA VAL A 328 5.36 12.76 -8.93
C VAL A 328 5.44 12.98 -7.43
N ILE A 329 5.13 11.95 -6.65
CA ILE A 329 5.06 12.02 -5.19
C ILE A 329 5.95 10.92 -4.61
N PRO A 330 7.20 11.24 -4.19
CA PRO A 330 8.03 10.31 -3.44
C PRO A 330 7.33 9.83 -2.17
N GLY A 331 7.45 8.56 -1.83
CA GLY A 331 6.69 7.96 -0.74
C GLY A 331 7.16 8.35 0.67
N SER A 332 8.42 8.78 0.81
CA SER A 332 8.98 9.24 2.08
C SER A 332 10.05 10.31 1.84
N GLN A 333 10.46 10.97 2.93
CA GLN A 333 11.55 11.92 2.87
C GLN A 333 12.89 11.24 2.50
N ASP A 334 13.08 9.98 2.93
CA ASP A 334 14.30 9.22 2.60
C ASP A 334 14.31 8.84 1.10
N VAL A 335 13.15 8.45 0.54
CA VAL A 335 12.98 8.23 -0.90
C VAL A 335 13.23 9.51 -1.70
N TYR A 336 12.71 10.66 -1.20
CA TYR A 336 12.93 11.95 -1.83
C TYR A 336 14.43 12.31 -1.88
N ASP A 337 15.12 12.16 -0.75
CA ASP A 337 16.56 12.44 -0.63
C ASP A 337 17.39 11.52 -1.55
N GLN A 338 17.07 10.23 -1.58
CA GLN A 338 17.74 9.28 -2.47
C GLN A 338 17.51 9.63 -3.95
N ALA A 339 16.25 9.88 -4.33
CA ALA A 339 15.90 10.28 -5.70
C ALA A 339 16.62 11.58 -6.14
N MET A 340 16.79 12.54 -5.23
CA MET A 340 17.53 13.77 -5.48
C MET A 340 19.02 13.46 -5.69
N LYS A 341 19.64 12.67 -4.83
CA LYS A 341 21.08 12.33 -4.93
C LYS A 341 21.41 11.56 -6.22
N ASP A 342 20.50 10.73 -6.68
CA ASP A 342 20.69 9.92 -7.89
C ASP A 342 20.21 10.62 -9.17
N GLY A 343 19.82 11.91 -9.09
CA GLY A 343 19.43 12.72 -10.23
C GLY A 343 18.05 12.38 -10.82
N LEU A 344 17.20 11.60 -10.13
CA LEU A 344 15.86 11.29 -10.64
C LEU A 344 14.97 12.53 -10.65
N LEU A 345 15.15 13.45 -9.68
CA LEU A 345 14.36 14.68 -9.63
C LEU A 345 14.68 15.59 -10.83
N ASP A 346 15.92 15.65 -11.27
CA ASP A 346 16.31 16.40 -12.47
C ASP A 346 15.59 15.85 -13.70
N ILE A 347 15.54 14.51 -13.86
CA ILE A 347 14.81 13.85 -14.95
C ILE A 347 13.33 14.24 -14.94
N PHE A 348 12.68 14.22 -13.78
CA PHE A 348 11.26 14.59 -13.67
C PHE A 348 11.02 16.07 -13.97
N ILE A 349 11.86 16.97 -13.46
CA ILE A 349 11.76 18.41 -13.71
C ILE A 349 12.02 18.71 -15.20
N GLU A 350 13.05 18.09 -15.78
CA GLU A 350 13.33 18.22 -17.21
C GLU A 350 12.19 17.67 -18.07
N ALA A 351 11.45 16.67 -17.59
CA ALA A 351 10.27 16.13 -18.27
C ALA A 351 9.01 16.99 -18.10
N ASP A 352 9.07 18.13 -17.43
CA ASP A 352 7.93 19.01 -17.07
C ASP A 352 6.94 18.36 -16.07
N CYS A 353 7.43 17.47 -15.20
CA CYS A 353 6.66 16.96 -14.07
C CYS A 353 6.69 17.90 -12.87
N ALA A 354 5.59 17.97 -12.12
CA ALA A 354 5.57 18.60 -10.80
C ALA A 354 5.98 17.58 -9.74
N VAL A 355 7.12 17.76 -9.08
CA VAL A 355 7.57 16.91 -7.99
C VAL A 355 7.08 17.49 -6.66
N SER A 356 6.40 16.66 -5.88
CA SER A 356 5.80 17.04 -4.60
C SER A 356 6.60 16.53 -3.41
N THR A 357 6.35 17.13 -2.23
CA THR A 357 6.73 16.51 -0.94
C THR A 357 5.97 15.20 -0.72
N PRO A 358 6.53 14.26 0.09
CA PRO A 358 5.80 13.04 0.47
C PRO A 358 4.44 13.33 1.10
N THR A 359 3.39 12.75 0.53
CA THR A 359 2.01 12.85 1.05
C THR A 359 1.14 11.79 0.37
N CYS A 360 0.02 11.40 0.98
CA CYS A 360 -0.98 10.56 0.33
C CYS A 360 -1.62 11.27 -0.88
N GLY A 361 -1.58 12.60 -0.90
CA GLY A 361 -1.91 13.43 -2.07
C GLY A 361 -3.34 13.28 -2.55
N PRO A 362 -3.55 13.12 -3.86
CA PRO A 362 -4.86 13.05 -4.47
C PRO A 362 -5.55 11.68 -4.27
N CYS A 363 -4.88 10.67 -3.73
CA CYS A 363 -5.37 9.30 -3.64
C CYS A 363 -6.78 9.17 -3.04
N LEU A 364 -7.13 10.05 -2.09
CA LEU A 364 -8.46 10.09 -1.47
C LEU A 364 -9.30 11.30 -1.90
N GLY A 365 -8.84 12.11 -2.87
CA GLY A 365 -9.53 13.32 -3.32
C GLY A 365 -9.53 14.46 -2.31
N GLY A 366 -8.62 14.42 -1.32
CA GLY A 366 -8.62 15.37 -0.20
C GLY A 366 -7.51 16.41 -0.21
N TYR A 367 -6.50 16.23 -1.04
CA TYR A 367 -5.34 17.12 -1.13
C TYR A 367 -4.90 17.22 -2.59
N MET A 368 -3.94 18.01 -2.97
CA MET A 368 -3.52 18.35 -4.34
C MET A 368 -3.86 17.34 -5.47
N GLY A 369 -3.86 17.78 -6.73
CA GLY A 369 -4.14 16.92 -7.89
C GLY A 369 -5.58 16.47 -8.01
N ILE A 370 -6.51 17.21 -7.39
CA ILE A 370 -7.96 16.95 -7.47
C ILE A 370 -8.46 17.24 -8.88
N MET A 371 -9.29 16.35 -9.39
CA MET A 371 -9.81 16.37 -10.74
C MET A 371 -11.15 17.08 -10.86
N ALA A 372 -11.33 17.81 -11.96
CA ALA A 372 -12.60 18.40 -12.37
C ALA A 372 -13.53 17.37 -13.06
N ALA A 373 -14.77 17.77 -13.34
CA ALA A 373 -15.73 16.96 -14.09
C ALA A 373 -15.19 16.63 -15.48
N GLY A 374 -15.28 15.36 -15.87
CA GLY A 374 -14.88 14.88 -17.19
C GLY A 374 -13.38 14.71 -17.40
N GLU A 375 -12.52 15.07 -16.42
CA GLU A 375 -11.08 14.83 -16.51
C GLU A 375 -10.74 13.35 -16.32
N ARG A 376 -9.68 12.90 -16.98
CA ARG A 376 -9.13 11.54 -16.93
C ARG A 376 -7.72 11.54 -16.39
N THR A 377 -7.43 10.62 -15.46
CA THR A 377 -6.07 10.43 -14.93
C THR A 377 -5.63 8.97 -15.03
N VAL A 378 -4.37 8.77 -15.41
CA VAL A 378 -3.67 7.50 -15.15
C VAL A 378 -2.92 7.64 -13.84
N SER A 379 -3.09 6.67 -12.93
CA SER A 379 -2.56 6.79 -11.58
C SER A 379 -1.96 5.49 -11.07
N THR A 380 -0.87 5.60 -10.35
CA THR A 380 -0.25 4.46 -9.66
C THR A 380 -0.85 4.22 -8.26
N THR A 381 -1.89 4.97 -7.88
CA THR A 381 -2.64 4.75 -6.64
C THR A 381 -3.40 3.42 -6.66
N ASN A 382 -4.17 3.13 -5.63
CA ASN A 382 -4.78 1.82 -5.41
C ASN A 382 -6.29 1.75 -5.68
N ARG A 383 -6.99 2.89 -5.79
CA ARG A 383 -8.45 2.96 -5.95
C ARG A 383 -8.87 3.90 -7.06
N ASN A 384 -9.89 3.48 -7.80
CA ASN A 384 -10.48 4.25 -8.91
C ASN A 384 -12.01 4.34 -8.85
N PHE A 385 -12.58 4.22 -7.65
CA PHE A 385 -14.02 4.37 -7.46
C PHE A 385 -14.50 5.75 -7.87
N ARG A 386 -15.78 5.86 -8.23
CA ARG A 386 -16.40 7.12 -8.65
C ARG A 386 -16.17 8.22 -7.61
N GLY A 387 -15.66 9.37 -8.06
CA GLY A 387 -15.34 10.51 -7.20
C GLY A 387 -14.11 10.34 -6.31
N ARG A 388 -13.31 9.28 -6.50
CA ARG A 388 -12.16 8.98 -5.62
C ARG A 388 -11.09 10.06 -5.62
N MET A 389 -10.83 10.70 -6.78
CA MET A 389 -9.79 11.74 -6.91
C MET A 389 -10.36 13.14 -7.20
N GLY A 390 -11.62 13.40 -6.87
CA GLY A 390 -12.23 14.70 -7.10
C GLY A 390 -13.69 14.60 -7.52
N HIS A 391 -14.04 15.22 -8.66
CA HIS A 391 -15.41 15.23 -9.15
C HIS A 391 -15.95 13.82 -9.46
N VAL A 392 -17.23 13.58 -9.20
CA VAL A 392 -17.87 12.27 -9.41
C VAL A 392 -17.88 11.80 -10.86
N ASP A 393 -17.78 12.73 -11.81
CA ASP A 393 -17.70 12.44 -13.24
C ASP A 393 -16.25 12.43 -13.76
N SER A 394 -15.25 12.43 -12.88
CA SER A 394 -13.86 12.19 -13.26
C SER A 394 -13.57 10.69 -13.35
N GLU A 395 -12.60 10.33 -14.18
CA GLU A 395 -12.23 8.94 -14.46
C GLU A 395 -10.77 8.69 -14.02
N VAL A 396 -10.59 7.65 -13.21
CA VAL A 396 -9.26 7.23 -12.74
C VAL A 396 -8.94 5.85 -13.32
N TYR A 397 -7.80 5.75 -14.00
CA TYR A 397 -7.23 4.52 -14.55
C TYR A 397 -6.04 4.11 -13.72
N LEU A 398 -6.05 2.91 -13.13
CA LEU A 398 -4.93 2.42 -12.32
C LEU A 398 -3.94 1.67 -13.20
N ALA A 399 -2.65 2.00 -13.06
CA ALA A 399 -1.60 1.36 -13.81
C ALA A 399 -0.26 1.38 -13.07
N SER A 400 0.74 0.66 -13.60
CA SER A 400 2.11 0.66 -13.10
C SER A 400 2.83 1.99 -13.39
N PRO A 401 3.95 2.29 -12.71
CA PRO A 401 4.75 3.49 -12.98
C PRO A 401 5.20 3.60 -14.45
N TYR A 402 5.54 2.49 -15.10
CA TYR A 402 5.91 2.47 -16.51
C TYR A 402 4.78 2.93 -17.42
N VAL A 403 3.58 2.38 -17.24
CA VAL A 403 2.40 2.75 -18.03
C VAL A 403 1.98 4.19 -17.74
N ALA A 404 2.03 4.60 -16.49
CA ALA A 404 1.70 5.98 -16.09
C ALA A 404 2.64 7.00 -16.75
N ALA A 405 3.95 6.75 -16.71
CA ALA A 405 4.94 7.63 -17.34
C ALA A 405 4.80 7.66 -18.88
N ALA A 406 4.61 6.51 -19.53
CA ALA A 406 4.36 6.44 -20.97
C ALA A 406 3.11 7.20 -21.38
N SER A 407 2.04 7.05 -20.59
CA SER A 407 0.79 7.78 -20.81
C SER A 407 0.97 9.31 -20.66
N ALA A 408 1.78 9.75 -19.71
CA ALA A 408 2.09 11.18 -19.54
C ALA A 408 2.82 11.75 -20.76
N VAL A 409 3.78 11.01 -21.31
CA VAL A 409 4.55 11.42 -22.49
C VAL A 409 3.66 11.53 -23.74
N LEU A 410 2.75 10.57 -23.94
CA LEU A 410 1.92 10.51 -25.14
C LEU A 410 0.57 11.22 -25.02
N GLY A 411 0.17 11.66 -23.81
CA GLY A 411 -1.11 12.36 -23.56
C GLY A 411 -2.35 11.46 -23.70
N ARG A 412 -2.16 10.16 -23.69
CA ARG A 412 -3.19 9.14 -23.78
C ARG A 412 -2.78 7.90 -23.02
N ILE A 413 -3.69 6.96 -22.77
CA ILE A 413 -3.31 5.66 -22.23
C ILE A 413 -2.36 4.97 -23.22
N ALA A 414 -1.16 4.62 -22.75
CA ALA A 414 -0.12 4.03 -23.58
C ALA A 414 0.80 3.11 -22.80
N GLY A 415 1.31 2.09 -23.49
CA GLY A 415 2.32 1.19 -22.95
C GLY A 415 3.73 1.77 -23.07
N PRO A 416 4.66 1.28 -22.23
CA PRO A 416 6.06 1.72 -22.25
C PRO A 416 6.80 1.38 -23.55
N GLU A 417 6.28 0.46 -24.35
CA GLU A 417 6.85 0.07 -25.66
C GLU A 417 6.57 1.10 -26.78
N GLU A 418 5.68 2.07 -26.51
CA GLU A 418 5.23 3.06 -27.48
C GLU A 418 6.05 4.37 -27.44
N VAL A 419 6.99 4.50 -26.48
CA VAL A 419 7.80 5.71 -26.23
C VAL A 419 9.31 5.50 -26.40
#